data_630cedfd554ec143f3d0ddce67614a4e
#
_entry.id   630cedfd554ec143f3d0ddce67614a4e
#
_cell.length_a   1.000
_cell.length_b   1.000
_cell.length_c   1.000
_cell.angle_alpha   90.00
_cell.angle_beta   90.00
_cell.angle_gamma   90.00
#
_symmetry.space_group_name_H-M   'P 1'
#
loop_
_entity.id
_entity.type
_entity.pdbx_description
1 polymer ?
#
loop_
_entity_poly.entity_id
_entity_poly.type
_entity_poly.pdbx_seq_one_letter_code
_entity_poly.pdbx_strand_id
1 'polypeptide(L)'
;MTLVVSEEVREAVHARRAVVALESTIIAHGLPRPRNMQVALELEEAVRRQGAVPATIAVLDGRPRVGLDEGQLERVANEDGIRKLGHRDLPLAVATGASGATTVSATALLAALAGIRVFATGGLGGVHRRWTVTQDESADLGLLARTRITVVCAGVKSILDVPATLQRLETLGVAVAGYATDRFPGFCLADSGHPVDWTLDSPRQVADVMRAQDALGGPELALVVANPVPETEQLDPALHARVLADALRSCEAEGVTGQAVTPFLLDYLVRHTEGASLSANLAAVRGNVRLAARIAVAWAGA
;
A
#
# COMPACT_ATOMS: atom_id res chain seq x y z
N MET A 1 0.28 -16.43 19.96
CA MET A 1 0.77 -16.06 18.63
C MET A 1 1.88 -15.03 18.83
N THR A 2 3.09 -15.29 18.35
CA THR A 2 4.20 -14.36 18.57
C THR A 2 4.51 -13.68 17.25
N LEU A 3 4.29 -12.35 17.17
CA LEU A 3 4.78 -11.51 16.08
C LEU A 3 6.32 -11.53 16.15
N VAL A 4 6.98 -11.90 15.06
CA VAL A 4 8.43 -11.91 14.95
C VAL A 4 8.86 -10.57 14.34
N VAL A 5 9.53 -9.75 15.14
CA VAL A 5 10.09 -8.47 14.70
C VAL A 5 11.59 -8.62 14.61
N SER A 6 12.19 -8.24 13.48
CA SER A 6 13.66 -8.29 13.31
C SER A 6 14.35 -7.43 14.38
N GLU A 7 15.59 -7.77 14.71
CA GLU A 7 16.32 -7.03 15.72
C GLU A 7 16.51 -5.55 15.36
N GLU A 8 16.88 -5.29 14.10
CA GLU A 8 17.03 -3.93 13.56
C GLU A 8 15.76 -3.09 13.73
N VAL A 9 14.58 -3.65 13.38
CA VAL A 9 13.30 -2.96 13.51
C VAL A 9 12.92 -2.77 14.97
N ARG A 10 13.09 -3.80 15.81
CA ARG A 10 12.78 -3.72 17.24
C ARG A 10 13.60 -2.64 17.95
N GLU A 11 14.92 -2.60 17.70
CA GLU A 11 15.80 -1.58 18.24
C GLU A 11 15.45 -0.19 17.73
N ALA A 12 15.13 -0.05 16.44
CA ALA A 12 14.75 1.23 15.86
C ALA A 12 13.45 1.77 16.49
N VAL A 13 12.44 0.93 16.65
CA VAL A 13 11.15 1.31 17.29
C VAL A 13 11.39 1.67 18.76
N HIS A 14 12.17 0.85 19.51
CA HIS A 14 12.47 1.13 20.91
C HIS A 14 13.24 2.45 21.10
N ALA A 15 14.19 2.72 20.23
CA ALA A 15 14.96 3.96 20.23
C ALA A 15 14.24 5.14 19.56
N ARG A 16 12.95 4.98 19.19
CA ARG A 16 12.16 5.99 18.46
C ARG A 16 12.84 6.49 17.17
N ARG A 17 13.61 5.61 16.52
CA ARG A 17 14.19 5.91 15.20
C ARG A 17 13.12 5.72 14.09
N ALA A 18 13.36 6.35 12.94
CA ALA A 18 12.48 6.27 11.79
C ALA A 18 12.39 4.85 11.25
N VAL A 19 11.17 4.31 11.10
CA VAL A 19 10.89 3.00 10.51
C VAL A 19 9.76 3.15 9.50
N VAL A 20 9.87 2.48 8.36
CA VAL A 20 8.83 2.43 7.31
C VAL A 20 8.44 0.98 7.04
N ALA A 21 7.17 0.66 7.23
CA ALA A 21 6.61 -0.61 6.82
C ALA A 21 6.45 -0.67 5.30
N LEU A 22 6.69 -1.85 4.72
CA LEU A 22 6.50 -2.14 3.29
C LEU A 22 5.65 -3.42 3.15
N GLU A 23 4.67 -3.39 2.24
CA GLU A 23 3.91 -4.59 1.89
C GLU A 23 4.74 -5.56 1.06
N SER A 24 4.31 -6.82 1.02
CA SER A 24 4.97 -7.85 0.22
C SER A 24 4.12 -8.38 -0.94
N THR A 25 2.86 -7.97 -1.05
CA THR A 25 1.99 -8.40 -2.18
C THR A 25 2.55 -7.96 -3.52
N ILE A 26 3.14 -6.76 -3.60
CA ILE A 26 3.78 -6.29 -4.83
C ILE A 26 4.94 -7.20 -5.26
N ILE A 27 5.68 -7.77 -4.29
CA ILE A 27 6.80 -8.66 -4.53
C ILE A 27 6.31 -10.02 -5.04
N ALA A 28 5.35 -10.63 -4.34
CA ALA A 28 4.91 -11.99 -4.65
C ALA A 28 3.94 -12.08 -5.84
N HIS A 29 3.12 -11.03 -6.06
CA HIS A 29 1.99 -11.10 -6.99
C HIS A 29 1.89 -9.92 -7.97
N GLY A 30 2.67 -8.85 -7.75
CA GLY A 30 2.57 -7.63 -8.55
C GLY A 30 3.65 -7.47 -9.62
N LEU A 31 4.71 -8.26 -9.56
CA LEU A 31 5.87 -8.13 -10.43
C LEU A 31 6.35 -9.48 -10.96
N PRO A 32 6.85 -9.53 -12.22
CA PRO A 32 7.43 -10.75 -12.76
C PRO A 32 8.79 -11.08 -12.09
N ARG A 33 9.08 -12.39 -11.98
CA ARG A 33 10.41 -12.89 -11.61
C ARG A 33 11.39 -12.69 -12.77
N PRO A 34 12.65 -12.33 -12.53
CA PRO A 34 13.31 -12.05 -11.24
C PRO A 34 13.23 -10.56 -10.83
N ARG A 35 12.52 -9.72 -11.58
CA ARG A 35 12.42 -8.27 -11.33
C ARG A 35 11.83 -7.94 -9.96
N ASN A 36 10.92 -8.77 -9.47
CA ASN A 36 10.28 -8.62 -8.17
C ASN A 36 11.28 -8.54 -7.00
N MET A 37 12.26 -9.43 -6.94
CA MET A 37 13.31 -9.42 -5.90
C MET A 37 14.19 -8.17 -6.00
N GLN A 38 14.57 -7.79 -7.23
CA GLN A 38 15.36 -6.58 -7.45
C GLN A 38 14.63 -5.33 -6.93
N VAL A 39 13.33 -5.21 -7.24
CA VAL A 39 12.51 -4.10 -6.76
C VAL A 39 12.37 -4.12 -5.24
N ALA A 40 12.20 -5.28 -4.61
CA ALA A 40 12.13 -5.36 -3.14
C ALA A 40 13.39 -4.75 -2.50
N LEU A 41 14.58 -5.14 -2.96
CA LEU A 41 15.85 -4.60 -2.48
C LEU A 41 16.01 -3.11 -2.81
N GLU A 42 15.61 -2.68 -4.02
CA GLU A 42 15.61 -1.25 -4.41
C GLU A 42 14.76 -0.40 -3.46
N LEU A 43 13.57 -0.89 -3.06
CA LEU A 43 12.66 -0.16 -2.18
C LEU A 43 13.20 -0.08 -0.74
N GLU A 44 13.74 -1.16 -0.19
CA GLU A 44 14.38 -1.13 1.13
C GLU A 44 15.59 -0.19 1.14
N GLU A 45 16.43 -0.26 0.13
CA GLU A 45 17.56 0.64 -0.01
C GLU A 45 17.12 2.11 -0.15
N ALA A 46 15.99 2.37 -0.84
CA ALA A 46 15.45 3.72 -0.94
C ALA A 46 15.01 4.27 0.44
N VAL A 47 14.48 3.43 1.32
CA VAL A 47 14.18 3.79 2.73
C VAL A 47 15.47 4.10 3.48
N ARG A 48 16.49 3.23 3.39
CA ARG A 48 17.78 3.39 4.10
C ARG A 48 18.51 4.68 3.70
N ARG A 49 18.49 5.02 2.42
CA ARG A 49 19.09 6.27 1.89
C ARG A 49 18.47 7.54 2.46
N GLN A 50 17.23 7.47 2.95
CA GLN A 50 16.56 8.60 3.60
C GLN A 50 16.79 8.61 5.12
N GLY A 51 17.59 7.70 5.68
CA GLY A 51 17.88 7.61 7.11
C GLY A 51 16.81 6.88 7.94
N ALA A 52 15.95 6.09 7.30
CA ALA A 52 14.95 5.27 7.97
C ALA A 52 15.27 3.76 7.85
N VAL A 53 14.71 2.94 8.73
CA VAL A 53 14.80 1.49 8.70
C VAL A 53 13.63 0.92 7.92
N PRO A 54 13.86 0.11 6.87
CA PRO A 54 12.78 -0.60 6.18
C PRO A 54 12.28 -1.79 7.00
N ALA A 55 10.99 -2.03 6.93
CA ALA A 55 10.35 -3.17 7.57
C ALA A 55 9.38 -3.84 6.58
N THR A 56 9.90 -4.67 5.68
CA THR A 56 9.05 -5.48 4.80
C THR A 56 8.34 -6.54 5.62
N ILE A 57 7.03 -6.74 5.39
CA ILE A 57 6.16 -7.57 6.21
C ILE A 57 5.58 -8.74 5.41
N ALA A 58 5.66 -9.95 5.94
CA ALA A 58 5.04 -11.15 5.38
C ALA A 58 4.69 -12.16 6.49
N VAL A 59 4.00 -13.23 6.14
CA VAL A 59 3.83 -14.41 6.98
C VAL A 59 4.63 -15.55 6.35
N LEU A 60 5.53 -16.16 7.08
CA LEU A 60 6.30 -17.33 6.64
C LEU A 60 6.13 -18.48 7.64
N ASP A 61 5.73 -19.63 7.14
CA ASP A 61 5.47 -20.84 7.93
C ASP A 61 4.53 -20.57 9.14
N GLY A 62 3.44 -19.83 8.89
CA GLY A 62 2.48 -19.41 9.91
C GLY A 62 3.01 -18.39 10.91
N ARG A 63 4.17 -17.79 10.69
CA ARG A 63 4.76 -16.77 11.57
C ARG A 63 4.72 -15.39 10.91
N PRO A 64 3.91 -14.45 11.42
CA PRO A 64 3.96 -13.06 10.99
C PRO A 64 5.32 -12.46 11.33
N ARG A 65 5.98 -11.85 10.32
CA ARG A 65 7.31 -11.27 10.41
C ARG A 65 7.27 -9.81 9.98
N VAL A 66 7.98 -8.98 10.74
CA VAL A 66 8.15 -7.55 10.47
C VAL A 66 9.65 -7.25 10.38
N GLY A 67 10.09 -6.81 9.20
CA GLY A 67 11.50 -6.73 8.85
C GLY A 67 12.02 -8.09 8.40
N LEU A 68 11.92 -8.36 7.10
CA LEU A 68 12.45 -9.60 6.50
C LEU A 68 13.95 -9.46 6.26
N ASP A 69 14.70 -10.53 6.46
CA ASP A 69 16.05 -10.66 5.93
C ASP A 69 16.03 -11.03 4.43
N GLU A 70 17.19 -10.99 3.78
CA GLU A 70 17.31 -11.25 2.34
C GLU A 70 16.80 -12.64 1.95
N GLY A 71 17.10 -13.68 2.75
CA GLY A 71 16.62 -15.04 2.49
C GLY A 71 15.10 -15.17 2.62
N GLN A 72 14.50 -14.42 3.55
CA GLN A 72 13.05 -14.34 3.70
C GLN A 72 12.39 -13.56 2.56
N LEU A 73 13.01 -12.47 2.12
CA LEU A 73 12.57 -11.73 0.92
C LEU A 73 12.63 -12.61 -0.32
N GLU A 74 13.71 -13.38 -0.49
CA GLU A 74 13.86 -14.32 -1.59
C GLU A 74 12.76 -15.39 -1.59
N ARG A 75 12.40 -15.92 -0.41
CA ARG A 75 11.28 -16.86 -0.27
C ARG A 75 9.97 -16.22 -0.73
N VAL A 76 9.66 -15.00 -0.27
CA VAL A 76 8.44 -14.27 -0.69
C VAL A 76 8.42 -14.02 -2.19
N ALA A 77 9.58 -13.72 -2.79
CA ALA A 77 9.71 -13.43 -4.21
C ALA A 77 9.59 -14.67 -5.11
N ASN A 78 10.15 -15.80 -4.69
CA ASN A 78 10.42 -16.93 -5.58
C ASN A 78 9.72 -18.24 -5.18
N GLU A 79 9.28 -18.39 -3.93
CA GLU A 79 8.60 -19.60 -3.47
C GLU A 79 7.20 -19.72 -4.09
N ASP A 80 6.85 -20.90 -4.56
CA ASP A 80 5.51 -21.16 -5.07
C ASP A 80 4.52 -21.35 -3.90
N GLY A 81 3.25 -20.99 -4.12
CA GLY A 81 2.22 -21.16 -3.09
C GLY A 81 2.16 -20.04 -2.05
N ILE A 82 2.95 -18.97 -2.19
CA ILE A 82 2.82 -17.76 -1.38
C ILE A 82 1.41 -17.19 -1.57
N ARG A 83 0.62 -17.17 -0.48
CA ARG A 83 -0.77 -16.70 -0.51
C ARG A 83 -0.83 -15.17 -0.46
N LYS A 84 -1.89 -14.58 -1.00
CA LYS A 84 -2.23 -13.18 -0.78
C LYS A 84 -3.04 -13.08 0.51
N LEU A 85 -2.52 -12.41 1.54
CA LEU A 85 -3.13 -12.33 2.86
C LEU A 85 -3.62 -10.92 3.17
N GLY A 86 -4.93 -10.78 3.36
CA GLY A 86 -5.54 -9.64 4.05
C GLY A 86 -5.49 -9.84 5.57
N HIS A 87 -5.87 -8.83 6.34
CA HIS A 87 -5.84 -8.94 7.81
C HIS A 87 -6.74 -10.07 8.34
N ARG A 88 -7.87 -10.38 7.67
CA ARG A 88 -8.77 -11.49 8.04
C ARG A 88 -8.13 -12.87 7.85
N ASP A 89 -7.14 -12.97 6.97
CA ASP A 89 -6.49 -14.23 6.63
C ASP A 89 -5.33 -14.57 7.58
N LEU A 90 -4.85 -13.59 8.35
CA LEU A 90 -3.70 -13.76 9.25
C LEU A 90 -3.90 -14.87 10.29
N PRO A 91 -5.05 -14.94 11.02
CA PRO A 91 -5.26 -16.04 11.96
C PRO A 91 -5.29 -17.41 11.29
N LEU A 92 -5.83 -17.49 10.07
CA LEU A 92 -5.90 -18.73 9.30
C LEU A 92 -4.49 -19.17 8.85
N ALA A 93 -3.70 -18.23 8.32
CA ALA A 93 -2.32 -18.52 7.92
C ALA A 93 -1.46 -18.99 9.10
N VAL A 94 -1.62 -18.36 10.27
CA VAL A 94 -0.91 -18.76 11.49
C VAL A 94 -1.33 -20.15 11.94
N ALA A 95 -2.62 -20.42 11.99
CA ALA A 95 -3.15 -21.71 12.48
C ALA A 95 -2.79 -22.89 11.56
N THR A 96 -2.66 -22.65 10.27
CA THR A 96 -2.38 -23.67 9.26
C THR A 96 -0.89 -23.77 8.88
N GLY A 97 -0.03 -22.93 9.43
CA GLY A 97 1.39 -22.89 9.06
C GLY A 97 1.63 -22.33 7.65
N ALA A 98 0.67 -21.62 7.06
CA ALA A 98 0.78 -21.14 5.68
C ALA A 98 1.73 -19.94 5.57
N SER A 99 2.38 -19.83 4.39
CA SER A 99 3.17 -18.66 3.99
C SER A 99 2.34 -17.75 3.09
N GLY A 100 2.55 -16.43 3.20
CA GLY A 100 1.85 -15.47 2.36
C GLY A 100 2.41 -14.05 2.45
N ALA A 101 2.19 -13.33 1.36
CA ALA A 101 2.48 -11.92 1.22
C ALA A 101 1.31 -11.07 1.76
N THR A 102 1.63 -10.00 2.47
CA THR A 102 0.65 -9.14 3.14
C THR A 102 0.16 -8.02 2.23
N THR A 103 -1.17 -7.84 2.17
CA THR A 103 -1.82 -6.69 1.54
C THR A 103 -1.71 -5.44 2.42
N VAL A 104 -2.24 -4.31 1.96
CA VAL A 104 -2.31 -3.07 2.76
C VAL A 104 -2.90 -3.33 4.14
N SER A 105 -4.05 -4.01 4.22
CA SER A 105 -4.70 -4.25 5.52
C SER A 105 -3.87 -5.15 6.45
N ALA A 106 -3.27 -6.22 5.94
CA ALA A 106 -2.45 -7.09 6.77
C ALA A 106 -1.14 -6.40 7.19
N THR A 107 -0.50 -5.66 6.27
CA THR A 107 0.71 -4.89 6.56
C THR A 107 0.44 -3.80 7.60
N ALA A 108 -0.62 -3.01 7.45
CA ALA A 108 -0.97 -1.94 8.38
C ALA A 108 -1.22 -2.49 9.80
N LEU A 109 -1.94 -3.61 9.92
CA LEU A 109 -2.17 -4.25 11.21
C LEU A 109 -0.87 -4.71 11.87
N LEU A 110 -0.03 -5.45 11.15
CA LEU A 110 1.21 -6.01 11.71
C LEU A 110 2.25 -4.90 12.00
N ALA A 111 2.29 -3.86 11.17
CA ALA A 111 3.11 -2.67 11.40
C ALA A 111 2.70 -1.95 12.69
N ALA A 112 1.41 -1.69 12.87
CA ALA A 112 0.89 -1.04 14.08
C ALA A 112 1.16 -1.88 15.34
N LEU A 113 0.97 -3.21 15.28
CA LEU A 113 1.30 -4.12 16.37
C LEU A 113 2.81 -4.15 16.71
N ALA A 114 3.67 -3.85 15.74
CA ALA A 114 5.12 -3.70 15.93
C ALA A 114 5.52 -2.28 16.38
N GLY A 115 4.58 -1.34 16.53
CA GLY A 115 4.85 0.05 16.90
C GLY A 115 5.30 0.95 15.75
N ILE A 116 5.15 0.51 14.49
CA ILE A 116 5.51 1.29 13.30
C ILE A 116 4.35 2.22 12.93
N ARG A 117 4.66 3.51 12.72
CA ARG A 117 3.67 4.56 12.46
C ARG A 117 3.55 4.98 11.00
N VAL A 118 4.49 4.60 10.14
CA VAL A 118 4.52 4.99 8.72
C VAL A 118 4.63 3.76 7.83
N PHE A 119 3.79 3.70 6.82
CA PHE A 119 3.71 2.62 5.86
C PHE A 119 3.67 3.19 4.43
N ALA A 120 4.45 2.61 3.51
CA ALA A 120 4.44 2.96 2.09
C ALA A 120 3.90 1.82 1.23
N THR A 121 2.97 2.15 0.33
CA THR A 121 2.42 1.21 -0.66
C THR A 121 2.27 1.88 -2.02
N GLY A 122 2.01 1.12 -3.07
CA GLY A 122 1.70 1.64 -4.40
C GLY A 122 0.35 2.34 -4.43
N GLY A 123 -0.71 1.63 -4.03
CA GLY A 123 -2.06 2.17 -3.99
C GLY A 123 -3.00 1.32 -3.16
N LEU A 124 -3.98 1.97 -2.56
CA LEU A 124 -4.97 1.35 -1.71
C LEU A 124 -5.93 0.45 -2.51
N GLY A 125 -6.48 -0.53 -1.83
CA GLY A 125 -7.76 -1.10 -2.20
C GLY A 125 -8.90 -0.13 -1.88
N GLY A 126 -10.06 -0.35 -2.48
CA GLY A 126 -11.20 0.55 -2.34
C GLY A 126 -12.50 -0.13 -2.71
N VAL A 127 -13.49 0.66 -3.07
CA VAL A 127 -14.80 0.21 -3.55
C VAL A 127 -14.69 -0.26 -5.00
N HIS A 128 -15.19 -1.45 -5.30
CA HIS A 128 -15.20 -1.96 -6.67
C HIS A 128 -16.30 -1.29 -7.52
N ARG A 129 -16.03 -1.09 -8.84
CA ARG A 129 -16.95 -0.38 -9.75
C ARG A 129 -18.35 -1.00 -9.88
N ARG A 130 -18.55 -2.24 -9.48
CA ARG A 130 -19.85 -2.92 -9.42
C ARG A 130 -20.38 -3.06 -8.00
N TRP A 131 -19.95 -2.22 -7.10
CA TRP A 131 -20.31 -2.31 -5.67
C TRP A 131 -21.82 -2.38 -5.42
N THR A 132 -22.62 -1.62 -6.17
CA THR A 132 -24.09 -1.63 -6.03
C THR A 132 -24.73 -2.99 -6.26
N VAL A 133 -24.04 -3.89 -6.97
CA VAL A 133 -24.49 -5.26 -7.26
C VAL A 133 -23.77 -6.27 -6.37
N THR A 134 -22.45 -6.13 -6.20
CA THR A 134 -21.59 -7.12 -5.55
C THR A 134 -21.31 -6.82 -4.09
N GLN A 135 -21.47 -5.55 -3.68
CA GLN A 135 -21.04 -5.01 -2.39
C GLN A 135 -19.55 -5.30 -2.09
N ASP A 136 -18.74 -5.47 -3.15
CA ASP A 136 -17.32 -5.78 -3.03
C ASP A 136 -16.54 -4.50 -2.72
N GLU A 137 -15.94 -4.46 -1.55
CA GLU A 137 -14.99 -3.43 -1.13
C GLU A 137 -13.78 -4.05 -0.45
N SER A 138 -12.64 -3.38 -0.59
CA SER A 138 -11.41 -3.86 0.02
C SER A 138 -11.47 -3.84 1.55
N ALA A 139 -10.96 -4.90 2.16
CA ALA A 139 -10.74 -4.95 3.60
C ALA A 139 -9.76 -3.87 4.12
N ASP A 140 -9.03 -3.20 3.22
CA ASP A 140 -8.14 -2.09 3.56
C ASP A 140 -8.92 -0.96 4.22
N LEU A 141 -10.11 -0.59 3.67
CA LEU A 141 -10.91 0.52 4.16
C LEU A 141 -11.33 0.32 5.63
N GLY A 142 -11.89 -0.85 5.93
CA GLY A 142 -12.34 -1.17 7.28
C GLY A 142 -11.19 -1.31 8.28
N LEU A 143 -9.99 -1.69 7.84
CA LEU A 143 -8.82 -1.74 8.73
C LEU A 143 -8.26 -0.35 8.99
N LEU A 144 -8.11 0.49 7.97
CA LEU A 144 -7.63 1.87 8.12
C LEU A 144 -8.52 2.70 9.07
N ALA A 145 -9.81 2.37 9.15
CA ALA A 145 -10.76 2.97 10.09
C ALA A 145 -10.54 2.58 11.57
N ARG A 146 -9.57 1.73 11.88
CA ARG A 146 -9.29 1.24 13.26
C ARG A 146 -7.82 0.97 13.52
N THR A 147 -6.94 1.62 12.74
CA THR A 147 -5.50 1.43 12.87
C THR A 147 -4.80 2.77 12.73
N ARG A 148 -4.15 3.22 13.79
CA ARG A 148 -3.40 4.48 13.79
C ARG A 148 -2.07 4.31 13.06
N ILE A 149 -2.10 4.52 11.76
CA ILE A 149 -0.96 4.43 10.88
C ILE A 149 -1.05 5.50 9.77
N THR A 150 0.07 6.06 9.38
CA THR A 150 0.13 6.97 8.22
C THR A 150 0.52 6.16 6.99
N VAL A 151 -0.37 6.12 5.99
CA VAL A 151 -0.16 5.36 4.76
C VAL A 151 0.13 6.31 3.61
N VAL A 152 1.32 6.22 3.05
CA VAL A 152 1.72 6.96 1.85
C VAL A 152 1.47 6.10 0.62
N CYS A 153 0.63 6.58 -0.30
CA CYS A 153 0.19 5.84 -1.48
C CYS A 153 -0.07 6.78 -2.66
N ALA A 154 -0.12 6.24 -3.87
CA ALA A 154 -0.54 7.01 -5.05
C ALA A 154 -2.08 6.97 -5.25
N GLY A 155 -2.82 7.10 -4.16
CA GLY A 155 -4.28 7.01 -4.16
C GLY A 155 -4.80 5.58 -4.17
N VAL A 156 -5.99 5.41 -4.73
CA VAL A 156 -6.67 4.12 -4.91
C VAL A 156 -6.29 3.52 -6.26
N LYS A 157 -6.13 2.20 -6.33
CA LYS A 157 -5.86 1.51 -7.61
C LYS A 157 -6.88 1.91 -8.65
N SER A 158 -6.45 2.36 -9.82
CA SER A 158 -7.26 2.98 -10.87
C SER A 158 -8.38 2.09 -11.45
N ILE A 159 -8.29 0.79 -11.21
CA ILE A 159 -9.32 -0.21 -11.57
C ILE A 159 -10.58 -0.11 -10.69
N LEU A 160 -10.50 0.61 -9.57
CA LEU A 160 -11.55 0.76 -8.56
C LEU A 160 -12.38 2.03 -8.79
N ASP A 161 -13.46 2.17 -8.04
CA ASP A 161 -14.31 3.36 -8.02
C ASP A 161 -13.71 4.39 -7.06
N VAL A 162 -12.96 5.35 -7.61
CA VAL A 162 -12.26 6.37 -6.82
C VAL A 162 -13.24 7.25 -6.01
N PRO A 163 -14.29 7.87 -6.63
CA PRO A 163 -15.21 8.70 -5.85
C PRO A 163 -15.95 7.93 -4.76
N ALA A 164 -16.43 6.72 -5.05
CA ALA A 164 -17.08 5.89 -4.04
C ALA A 164 -16.11 5.52 -2.90
N THR A 165 -14.82 5.32 -3.22
CA THR A 165 -13.80 5.02 -2.21
C THR A 165 -13.51 6.23 -1.32
N LEU A 166 -13.42 7.45 -1.89
CA LEU A 166 -13.24 8.68 -1.11
C LEU A 166 -14.42 8.91 -0.15
N GLN A 167 -15.66 8.75 -0.62
CA GLN A 167 -16.86 8.82 0.22
C GLN A 167 -16.87 7.76 1.32
N ARG A 168 -16.37 6.56 1.01
CA ARG A 168 -16.28 5.49 2.00
C ARG A 168 -15.23 5.79 3.08
N LEU A 169 -14.07 6.33 2.71
CA LEU A 169 -13.04 6.77 3.65
C LEU A 169 -13.57 7.89 4.56
N GLU A 170 -14.28 8.88 4.00
CA GLU A 170 -14.94 9.95 4.77
C GLU A 170 -15.93 9.36 5.79
N THR A 171 -16.84 8.50 5.36
CA THR A 171 -17.82 7.83 6.24
C THR A 171 -17.15 7.06 7.38
N LEU A 172 -16.00 6.45 7.11
CA LEU A 172 -15.21 5.69 8.07
C LEU A 172 -14.32 6.57 8.96
N GLY A 173 -14.29 7.89 8.75
CA GLY A 173 -13.49 8.84 9.51
C GLY A 173 -11.99 8.81 9.19
N VAL A 174 -11.59 8.17 8.09
CA VAL A 174 -10.19 8.11 7.67
C VAL A 174 -9.80 9.40 6.97
N ALA A 175 -8.86 10.13 7.55
CA ALA A 175 -8.37 11.38 6.97
C ALA A 175 -7.57 11.13 5.69
N VAL A 176 -7.86 11.92 4.64
CA VAL A 176 -7.15 11.89 3.37
C VAL A 176 -6.56 13.27 3.09
N ALA A 177 -5.26 13.33 2.79
CA ALA A 177 -4.58 14.56 2.38
C ALA A 177 -3.75 14.32 1.13
N GLY A 178 -3.76 15.25 0.19
CA GLY A 178 -2.84 15.28 -0.94
C GLY A 178 -1.45 15.77 -0.51
N TYR A 179 -0.40 15.17 -1.02
CA TYR A 179 0.96 15.66 -0.81
C TYR A 179 1.36 16.58 -1.97
N ALA A 180 1.49 17.88 -1.66
CA ALA A 180 1.78 18.94 -2.61
C ALA A 180 0.80 18.97 -3.82
N THR A 181 -0.45 18.58 -3.58
CA THR A 181 -1.51 18.55 -4.60
C THR A 181 -2.87 18.72 -3.94
N ASP A 182 -3.78 19.39 -4.60
CA ASP A 182 -5.20 19.50 -4.27
C ASP A 182 -6.06 18.47 -5.03
N ARG A 183 -5.40 17.59 -5.81
CA ARG A 183 -6.05 16.53 -6.59
C ARG A 183 -5.69 15.16 -6.03
N PHE A 184 -6.69 14.28 -5.94
CA PHE A 184 -6.45 12.90 -5.53
C PHE A 184 -5.79 12.11 -6.67
N PRO A 185 -4.64 11.46 -6.48
CA PRO A 185 -3.97 10.73 -7.54
C PRO A 185 -4.73 9.46 -7.94
N GLY A 186 -4.57 9.08 -9.20
CA GLY A 186 -5.22 7.92 -9.82
C GLY A 186 -4.31 6.72 -9.99
N PHE A 187 -3.44 6.42 -9.02
CA PHE A 187 -2.49 5.30 -9.03
C PHE A 187 -1.42 5.41 -10.13
N CYS A 188 -1.75 5.03 -11.37
CA CYS A 188 -0.87 5.21 -12.52
C CYS A 188 -1.01 6.59 -13.18
N LEU A 189 -1.89 7.43 -12.67
CA LEU A 189 -2.17 8.79 -13.12
C LEU A 189 -1.89 9.76 -11.99
N ALA A 190 -1.36 10.95 -12.33
CA ALA A 190 -1.11 12.01 -11.36
C ALA A 190 -2.40 12.58 -10.77
N ASP A 191 -3.47 12.61 -11.56
CA ASP A 191 -4.80 13.10 -11.18
C ASP A 191 -5.88 12.07 -11.55
N SER A 192 -6.76 11.76 -10.61
CA SER A 192 -7.93 10.89 -10.81
C SER A 192 -9.18 11.65 -11.29
N GLY A 193 -9.12 12.97 -11.40
CA GLY A 193 -10.25 13.84 -11.67
C GLY A 193 -11.01 14.32 -10.41
N HIS A 194 -10.59 13.91 -9.21
CA HIS A 194 -11.27 14.25 -7.95
C HIS A 194 -10.39 15.10 -7.05
N PRO A 195 -10.95 16.12 -6.36
CA PRO A 195 -10.20 16.94 -5.41
C PRO A 195 -9.93 16.20 -4.10
N VAL A 196 -9.02 16.75 -3.31
CA VAL A 196 -8.84 16.44 -1.87
C VAL A 196 -9.05 17.72 -1.06
N ASP A 197 -9.61 17.59 0.14
CA ASP A 197 -9.93 18.74 1.00
C ASP A 197 -8.70 19.35 1.67
N TRP A 198 -7.65 18.55 1.85
CA TRP A 198 -6.45 18.94 2.57
C TRP A 198 -5.19 18.70 1.74
N THR A 199 -4.31 19.69 1.71
CA THR A 199 -2.97 19.59 1.12
C THR A 199 -1.91 19.73 2.19
N LEU A 200 -0.90 18.86 2.15
CA LEU A 200 0.27 18.89 3.02
C LEU A 200 1.53 19.02 2.15
N ASP A 201 2.31 20.07 2.37
CA ASP A 201 3.41 20.45 1.45
C ASP A 201 4.79 19.94 1.88
N SER A 202 4.88 19.35 3.06
CA SER A 202 6.17 18.86 3.57
C SER A 202 6.01 17.62 4.46
N PRO A 203 7.08 16.80 4.56
CA PRO A 203 7.12 15.68 5.51
C PRO A 203 6.91 16.11 6.95
N ARG A 204 7.34 17.33 7.30
CA ARG A 204 7.15 17.91 8.63
C ARG A 204 5.68 18.17 8.93
N GLN A 205 4.94 18.75 7.99
CA GLN A 205 3.48 18.96 8.16
C GLN A 205 2.74 17.65 8.35
N VAL A 206 3.10 16.59 7.60
CA VAL A 206 2.53 15.25 7.81
C VAL A 206 2.84 14.75 9.24
N ALA A 207 4.08 14.87 9.69
CA ALA A 207 4.46 14.51 11.06
C ALA A 207 3.73 15.35 12.12
N ASP A 208 3.47 16.63 11.85
CA ASP A 208 2.70 17.49 12.75
C ASP A 208 1.21 17.05 12.82
N VAL A 209 0.60 16.60 11.71
CA VAL A 209 -0.74 15.97 11.72
C VAL A 209 -0.72 14.70 12.58
N MET A 210 0.29 13.84 12.43
CA MET A 210 0.43 12.63 13.25
C MET A 210 0.51 12.94 14.75
N ARG A 211 1.26 13.99 15.13
CA ARG A 211 1.34 14.46 16.52
C ARG A 211 0.02 15.02 17.02
N ALA A 212 -0.67 15.77 16.17
CA ALA A 212 -2.00 16.30 16.50
C ALA A 212 -3.01 15.17 16.73
N GLN A 213 -2.98 14.08 15.90
CA GLN A 213 -3.81 12.91 16.14
C GLN A 213 -3.50 12.24 17.50
N ASP A 214 -2.22 12.14 17.88
CA ASP A 214 -1.83 11.56 19.17
C ASP A 214 -2.25 12.46 20.35
N ALA A 215 -2.09 13.78 20.23
CA ALA A 215 -2.43 14.75 21.27
C ALA A 215 -3.96 14.88 21.49
N LEU A 216 -4.75 14.83 20.40
CA LEU A 216 -6.22 14.86 20.48
C LEU A 216 -6.78 13.58 21.10
N GLY A 217 -6.08 12.47 20.96
CA GLY A 217 -6.62 11.15 21.35
C GLY A 217 -7.78 10.73 20.45
N GLY A 218 -8.62 9.84 20.94
CA GLY A 218 -9.79 9.34 20.20
C GLY A 218 -9.53 8.05 19.43
N PRO A 219 -10.34 7.75 18.39
CA PRO A 219 -10.25 6.48 17.69
C PRO A 219 -8.93 6.30 16.95
N GLU A 220 -8.53 5.05 16.83
CA GLU A 220 -7.31 4.64 16.14
C GLU A 220 -7.51 4.69 14.61
N LEU A 221 -7.52 5.89 14.02
CA LEU A 221 -7.76 6.10 12.58
C LEU A 221 -6.45 6.32 11.83
N ALA A 222 -6.40 5.81 10.60
CA ALA A 222 -5.27 6.06 9.72
C ALA A 222 -5.30 7.49 9.15
N LEU A 223 -4.12 7.98 8.76
CA LEU A 223 -3.94 9.12 7.87
C LEU A 223 -3.49 8.60 6.50
N VAL A 224 -4.25 8.87 5.45
CA VAL A 224 -3.86 8.58 4.07
C VAL A 224 -3.20 9.82 3.47
N VAL A 225 -1.94 9.69 3.07
CA VAL A 225 -1.17 10.71 2.37
C VAL A 225 -1.07 10.29 0.90
N ALA A 226 -1.84 10.97 0.07
CA ALA A 226 -1.95 10.69 -1.36
C ALA A 226 -0.86 11.45 -2.13
N ASN A 227 0.14 10.72 -2.61
CA ASN A 227 1.32 11.25 -3.30
C ASN A 227 1.26 10.90 -4.78
N PRO A 228 1.10 11.87 -5.70
CA PRO A 228 0.96 11.59 -7.12
C PRO A 228 2.23 11.01 -7.73
N VAL A 229 2.07 10.13 -8.71
CA VAL A 229 3.15 9.78 -9.63
C VAL A 229 3.57 11.04 -10.40
N PRO A 230 4.87 11.25 -10.68
CA PRO A 230 5.29 12.37 -11.52
C PRO A 230 4.57 12.34 -12.88
N GLU A 231 4.10 13.49 -13.38
CA GLU A 231 3.40 13.58 -14.68
C GLU A 231 4.22 13.01 -15.84
N THR A 232 5.55 13.14 -15.78
CA THR A 232 6.47 12.59 -16.78
C THR A 232 6.60 11.07 -16.74
N GLU A 233 6.14 10.43 -15.65
CA GLU A 233 6.23 8.98 -15.43
C GLU A 233 4.85 8.32 -15.35
N GLN A 234 3.76 9.10 -15.48
CA GLN A 234 2.41 8.57 -15.48
C GLN A 234 2.08 7.80 -16.77
N LEU A 235 1.11 6.93 -16.70
CA LEU A 235 0.51 6.32 -17.88
C LEU A 235 -0.27 7.38 -18.67
N ASP A 236 -0.25 7.30 -20.00
CA ASP A 236 -1.11 8.17 -20.83
C ASP A 236 -2.58 8.02 -20.41
N PRO A 237 -3.28 9.12 -20.03
CA PRO A 237 -4.64 9.05 -19.51
C PRO A 237 -5.66 8.48 -20.50
N ALA A 238 -5.51 8.75 -21.81
CA ALA A 238 -6.42 8.24 -22.83
C ALA A 238 -6.20 6.75 -23.07
N LEU A 239 -4.94 6.31 -23.07
CA LEU A 239 -4.60 4.88 -23.12
C LEU A 239 -5.14 4.15 -21.89
N HIS A 240 -4.93 4.70 -20.69
CA HIS A 240 -5.45 4.13 -19.45
C HIS A 240 -6.97 3.95 -19.50
N ALA A 241 -7.72 5.01 -19.85
CA ALA A 241 -9.18 4.97 -19.89
C ALA A 241 -9.69 3.90 -20.86
N ARG A 242 -9.10 3.81 -22.05
CA ARG A 242 -9.46 2.82 -23.08
C ARG A 242 -9.18 1.40 -22.59
N VAL A 243 -7.96 1.12 -22.13
CA VAL A 243 -7.56 -0.23 -21.72
C VAL A 243 -8.32 -0.66 -20.46
N LEU A 244 -8.60 0.24 -19.53
CA LEU A 244 -9.41 -0.05 -18.35
C LEU A 244 -10.85 -0.43 -18.73
N ALA A 245 -11.47 0.28 -19.68
CA ALA A 245 -12.81 -0.05 -20.14
C ALA A 245 -12.85 -1.45 -20.79
N ASP A 246 -11.83 -1.80 -21.56
CA ASP A 246 -11.69 -3.14 -22.17
C ASP A 246 -11.46 -4.20 -21.10
N ALA A 247 -10.61 -3.95 -20.12
CA ALA A 247 -10.34 -4.86 -19.00
C ALA A 247 -11.60 -5.19 -18.20
N LEU A 248 -12.42 -4.18 -17.91
CA LEU A 248 -13.68 -4.35 -17.18
C LEU A 248 -14.69 -5.21 -17.96
N ARG A 249 -14.78 -5.00 -19.29
CA ARG A 249 -15.64 -5.84 -20.15
C ARG A 249 -15.15 -7.30 -20.21
N SER A 250 -13.84 -7.51 -20.34
CA SER A 250 -13.25 -8.86 -20.34
C SER A 250 -13.48 -9.57 -19.00
N CYS A 251 -13.24 -8.86 -17.89
CA CYS A 251 -13.47 -9.38 -16.54
C CYS A 251 -14.92 -9.86 -16.33
N GLU A 252 -15.88 -9.08 -16.86
CA GLU A 252 -17.30 -9.46 -16.80
C GLU A 252 -17.63 -10.65 -17.71
N ALA A 253 -17.14 -10.64 -18.94
CA ALA A 253 -17.37 -11.71 -19.91
C ALA A 253 -16.78 -13.06 -19.45
N GLU A 254 -15.64 -13.03 -18.76
CA GLU A 254 -14.98 -14.23 -18.20
C GLU A 254 -15.54 -14.64 -16.82
N GLY A 255 -16.51 -13.90 -16.27
CA GLY A 255 -17.14 -14.21 -14.98
C GLY A 255 -16.18 -14.14 -13.79
N VAL A 256 -15.11 -13.32 -13.87
CA VAL A 256 -14.14 -13.17 -12.79
C VAL A 256 -14.76 -12.41 -11.63
N THR A 257 -14.66 -12.97 -10.40
CA THR A 257 -15.28 -12.40 -9.19
C THR A 257 -14.36 -12.43 -7.97
N GLY A 258 -14.69 -11.66 -6.94
CA GLY A 258 -14.04 -11.68 -5.63
C GLY A 258 -12.54 -11.32 -5.71
N GLN A 259 -11.71 -12.06 -5.00
CA GLN A 259 -10.27 -11.76 -4.89
C GLN A 259 -9.50 -11.84 -6.22
N ALA A 260 -10.04 -12.51 -7.24
CA ALA A 260 -9.42 -12.64 -8.56
C ALA A 260 -9.57 -11.39 -9.43
N VAL A 261 -10.52 -10.50 -9.14
CA VAL A 261 -10.79 -9.30 -9.96
C VAL A 261 -9.59 -8.35 -10.04
N THR A 262 -9.01 -8.00 -8.91
CA THR A 262 -7.87 -7.07 -8.88
C THR A 262 -6.64 -7.60 -9.64
N PRO A 263 -6.17 -8.84 -9.40
CA PRO A 263 -5.07 -9.40 -10.19
C PRO A 263 -5.38 -9.46 -11.70
N PHE A 264 -6.58 -9.87 -12.07
CA PHE A 264 -7.00 -9.93 -13.46
C PHE A 264 -6.92 -8.56 -14.16
N LEU A 265 -7.53 -7.54 -13.56
CA LEU A 265 -7.56 -6.20 -14.14
C LEU A 265 -6.17 -5.56 -14.24
N LEU A 266 -5.32 -5.73 -13.22
CA LEU A 266 -3.96 -5.23 -13.24
C LEU A 266 -3.09 -5.93 -14.29
N ASP A 267 -3.20 -7.25 -14.42
CA ASP A 267 -2.50 -8.02 -15.45
C ASP A 267 -2.97 -7.62 -16.85
N TYR A 268 -4.29 -7.42 -17.03
CA TYR A 268 -4.84 -6.93 -18.29
C TYR A 268 -4.25 -5.57 -18.67
N LEU A 269 -4.19 -4.63 -17.72
CA LEU A 269 -3.56 -3.32 -17.94
C LEU A 269 -2.08 -3.48 -18.34
N VAL A 270 -1.31 -4.30 -17.64
CA VAL A 270 0.11 -4.52 -17.97
C VAL A 270 0.29 -5.04 -19.39
N ARG A 271 -0.47 -6.06 -19.79
CA ARG A 271 -0.37 -6.67 -21.12
C ARG A 271 -0.79 -5.72 -22.24
N HIS A 272 -1.86 -4.94 -22.05
CA HIS A 272 -2.42 -4.08 -23.10
C HIS A 272 -1.86 -2.64 -23.10
N THR A 273 -0.92 -2.34 -22.19
CA THR A 273 -0.12 -1.10 -22.22
C THR A 273 1.37 -1.38 -22.45
N GLU A 274 1.71 -2.57 -22.95
CA GLU A 274 3.11 -2.99 -23.20
C GLU A 274 4.03 -2.75 -22.00
N GLY A 275 3.50 -2.93 -20.78
CA GLY A 275 4.22 -2.72 -19.52
C GLY A 275 4.28 -1.28 -19.02
N ALA A 276 3.74 -0.30 -19.74
CA ALA A 276 3.76 1.10 -19.32
C ALA A 276 3.02 1.32 -17.98
N SER A 277 1.91 0.61 -17.75
CA SER A 277 1.18 0.66 -16.46
C SER A 277 2.03 0.13 -15.30
N LEU A 278 2.84 -0.91 -15.53
CA LEU A 278 3.77 -1.43 -14.54
C LEU A 278 4.90 -0.42 -14.24
N SER A 279 5.42 0.24 -15.26
CA SER A 279 6.45 1.28 -15.10
C SER A 279 5.93 2.46 -14.28
N ALA A 280 4.72 2.95 -14.56
CA ALA A 280 4.07 4.01 -13.79
C ALA A 280 3.80 3.59 -12.33
N ASN A 281 3.36 2.35 -12.09
CA ASN A 281 3.19 1.81 -10.74
C ASN A 281 4.52 1.77 -9.97
N LEU A 282 5.61 1.34 -10.60
CA LEU A 282 6.94 1.31 -9.96
C LEU A 282 7.44 2.73 -9.65
N ALA A 283 7.20 3.70 -10.52
CA ALA A 283 7.51 5.11 -10.27
C ALA A 283 6.75 5.63 -9.04
N ALA A 284 5.44 5.35 -8.98
CA ALA A 284 4.59 5.70 -7.85
C ALA A 284 5.10 5.08 -6.52
N VAL A 285 5.35 3.77 -6.51
CA VAL A 285 5.85 3.07 -5.30
C VAL A 285 7.19 3.65 -4.84
N ARG A 286 8.13 3.89 -5.74
CA ARG A 286 9.42 4.51 -5.42
C ARG A 286 9.26 5.92 -4.84
N GLY A 287 8.35 6.73 -5.39
CA GLY A 287 7.99 8.04 -4.87
C GLY A 287 7.43 7.96 -3.46
N ASN A 288 6.47 7.06 -3.25
CA ASN A 288 5.81 6.85 -1.97
C ASN A 288 6.78 6.37 -0.88
N VAL A 289 7.66 5.43 -1.21
CA VAL A 289 8.68 4.92 -0.27
C VAL A 289 9.65 6.01 0.17
N ARG A 290 10.14 6.83 -0.77
CA ARG A 290 11.01 7.98 -0.45
C ARG A 290 10.29 9.01 0.43
N LEU A 291 9.04 9.33 0.12
CA LEU A 291 8.25 10.26 0.92
C LEU A 291 7.96 9.70 2.32
N ALA A 292 7.54 8.45 2.41
CA ALA A 292 7.27 7.78 3.68
C ALA A 292 8.50 7.78 4.60
N ALA A 293 9.69 7.51 4.06
CA ALA A 293 10.93 7.55 4.83
C ALA A 293 11.24 8.97 5.35
N ARG A 294 11.04 9.99 4.54
CA ARG A 294 11.18 11.40 4.98
C ARG A 294 10.17 11.78 6.06
N ILE A 295 8.92 11.30 5.94
CA ILE A 295 7.89 11.48 6.97
C ILE A 295 8.29 10.78 8.26
N ALA A 296 8.75 9.52 8.19
CA ALA A 296 9.19 8.76 9.35
C ALA A 296 10.37 9.44 10.07
N VAL A 297 11.33 10.01 9.33
CA VAL A 297 12.43 10.79 9.88
C VAL A 297 11.93 12.07 10.55
N ALA A 298 11.01 12.81 9.92
CA ALA A 298 10.42 14.01 10.51
C ALA A 298 9.57 13.70 11.76
N TRP A 299 8.96 12.53 11.82
CA TRP A 299 8.22 12.04 12.98
C TRP A 299 9.16 11.66 14.13
N ALA A 300 10.26 10.94 13.85
CA ALA A 300 11.21 10.45 14.84
C ALA A 300 12.14 11.55 15.41
N GLY A 301 12.39 12.61 14.64
CA GLY A 301 13.34 13.67 14.99
C GLY A 301 12.78 14.83 15.83
N ALA A 302 11.64 14.66 16.48
CA ALA A 302 10.96 15.70 17.26
C ALA A 302 10.96 15.40 18.76
#